data_bb90d6c2838e807d7bd5faa233d11aaa
#
_entry.id   bb90d6c2838e807d7bd5faa233d11aaa
#
_cell.length_a   1.000
_cell.length_b   1.000
_cell.length_c   1.000
_cell.angle_alpha   90.00
_cell.angle_beta   90.00
_cell.angle_gamma   90.00
#
_symmetry.space_group_name_H-M   'P 1'
#
loop_
_entity.id
_entity.type
_entity.pdbx_description
1 polymer ?
#
loop_
_entity_poly.entity_id
_entity_poly.type
_entity_poly.pdbx_seq_one_letter_code
_entity_poly.pdbx_strand_id
1 'polypeptide(L)'
;LLIACGALARETLAITKGHGWPHMDLTCLPALLHNSPDKITITVCAWVTKHRNSHQNIFVVYADCGTGGRLQTTCDDMGVKMIAGPHCYSFYEGKDRFCDEYANETTTFYLTDFLVRQLDTFFWKPMG
;
A
#
# COMPACT_ATOMS: atom_id res chain seq x y z
N LEU A 1 6.78 13.54 -0.33
CA LEU A 1 6.45 12.54 0.70
C LEU A 1 5.84 11.30 0.06
N LEU A 2 6.30 10.13 0.50
CA LEU A 2 5.68 8.84 0.21
C LEU A 2 4.84 8.41 1.41
N ILE A 3 3.55 8.15 1.20
CA ILE A 3 2.65 7.57 2.21
C ILE A 3 2.43 6.11 1.83
N ALA A 4 3.05 5.19 2.55
CA ALA A 4 3.08 3.78 2.19
C ALA A 4 2.32 2.89 3.19
N CYS A 5 1.89 1.73 2.71
CA CYS A 5 1.50 0.63 3.59
C CYS A 5 2.70 0.14 4.39
N GLY A 6 2.54 -0.09 5.68
CA GLY A 6 3.58 -0.65 6.54
C GLY A 6 4.11 -2.01 6.06
N ALA A 7 3.31 -2.77 5.34
CA ALA A 7 3.73 -4.03 4.72
C ALA A 7 4.78 -3.83 3.61
N LEU A 8 4.86 -2.64 3.00
CA LEU A 8 5.82 -2.28 1.95
C LEU A 8 6.97 -1.39 2.44
N ALA A 9 7.08 -1.15 3.74
CA ALA A 9 8.02 -0.19 4.31
C ALA A 9 9.48 -0.52 3.95
N ARG A 10 9.86 -1.78 4.04
CA ARG A 10 11.24 -2.24 3.78
C ARG A 10 11.60 -2.12 2.31
N GLU A 11 10.72 -2.54 1.43
CA GLU A 11 10.88 -2.49 -0.02
C GLU A 11 10.98 -1.03 -0.49
N THR A 12 10.07 -0.18 -0.02
CA THR A 12 10.08 1.24 -0.36
C THR A 12 11.38 1.91 0.10
N LEU A 13 11.84 1.62 1.33
CA LEU A 13 13.13 2.12 1.83
C LEU A 13 14.31 1.60 1.02
N ALA A 14 14.30 0.32 0.64
CA ALA A 14 15.37 -0.27 -0.15
C ALA A 14 15.48 0.41 -1.52
N ILE A 15 14.34 0.67 -2.17
CA ILE A 15 14.29 1.35 -3.47
C ILE A 15 14.79 2.79 -3.35
N THR A 16 14.26 3.57 -2.40
CA THR A 16 14.65 4.99 -2.24
C THR A 16 16.13 5.15 -1.89
N LYS A 17 16.67 4.29 -1.03
CA LYS A 17 18.10 4.28 -0.68
C LYS A 17 18.97 3.80 -1.85
N GLY A 18 18.57 2.72 -2.53
CA GLY A 18 19.30 2.15 -3.65
C GLY A 18 19.44 3.10 -4.82
N HIS A 19 18.45 3.97 -5.05
CA HIS A 19 18.49 5.01 -6.07
C HIS A 19 19.11 6.33 -5.59
N GLY A 20 19.47 6.44 -4.33
CA GLY A 20 20.06 7.66 -3.79
C GLY A 20 19.09 8.85 -3.82
N TRP A 21 17.83 8.66 -3.44
CA TRP A 21 16.79 9.70 -3.39
C TRP A 21 16.60 10.27 -1.96
N PRO A 22 17.55 11.07 -1.44
CA PRO A 22 17.50 11.59 -0.07
C PRO A 22 16.37 12.60 0.16
N HIS A 23 15.80 13.14 -0.92
CA HIS A 23 14.69 14.09 -0.89
C HIS A 23 13.31 13.41 -0.74
N MET A 24 13.27 12.08 -0.72
CA MET A 24 12.03 11.33 -0.55
C MET A 24 11.83 10.94 0.91
N ASP A 25 10.96 11.68 1.59
CA ASP A 25 10.49 11.31 2.91
C ASP A 25 9.48 10.16 2.81
N LEU A 26 9.59 9.19 3.71
CA LEU A 26 8.68 8.05 3.80
C LEU A 26 7.96 8.06 5.14
N THR A 27 6.64 7.94 5.09
CA THR A 27 5.80 7.60 6.24
C THR A 27 5.00 6.34 5.94
N CYS A 28 4.88 5.46 6.93
CA CYS A 28 4.15 4.21 6.77
C CYS A 28 2.95 4.18 7.69
N LEU A 29 1.80 3.82 7.12
CA LEU A 29 0.58 3.57 7.87
C LEU A 29 0.55 2.12 8.36
N PRO A 30 -0.09 1.86 9.53
CA PRO A 30 -0.15 0.51 10.07
C PRO A 30 -0.71 -0.51 9.09
N ALA A 31 0.00 -1.62 8.87
CA ALA A 31 -0.47 -2.68 7.99
C ALA A 31 -1.77 -3.34 8.49
N LEU A 32 -2.07 -3.25 9.79
CA LEU A 32 -3.34 -3.70 10.40
C LEU A 32 -4.57 -3.02 9.81
N LEU A 33 -4.43 -1.89 9.12
CA LEU A 33 -5.55 -1.26 8.40
C LEU A 33 -6.17 -2.18 7.34
N HIS A 34 -5.42 -3.18 6.84
CA HIS A 34 -5.94 -4.18 5.91
C HIS A 34 -7.08 -5.04 6.52
N ASN A 35 -7.13 -5.18 7.84
CA ASN A 35 -8.22 -5.86 8.52
C ASN A 35 -9.50 -5.00 8.57
N SER A 36 -9.41 -3.74 8.19
CA SER A 36 -10.53 -2.79 8.15
C SER A 36 -10.34 -1.83 6.95
N PRO A 37 -10.54 -2.30 5.70
CA PRO A 37 -10.26 -1.53 4.50
C PRO A 37 -10.91 -0.14 4.46
N ASP A 38 -12.09 0.00 5.06
CA ASP A 38 -12.79 1.29 5.18
C ASP A 38 -11.94 2.36 5.87
N LYS A 39 -11.08 1.95 6.80
CA LYS A 39 -10.19 2.86 7.53
C LYS A 39 -8.98 3.30 6.72
N ILE A 40 -8.58 2.55 5.68
CA ILE A 40 -7.44 2.90 4.84
C ILE A 40 -7.66 4.27 4.20
N THR A 41 -8.80 4.44 3.51
CA THR A 41 -9.13 5.69 2.80
C THR A 41 -9.15 6.88 3.77
N ILE A 42 -9.80 6.74 4.92
CA ILE A 42 -9.90 7.80 5.94
C ILE A 42 -8.52 8.18 6.47
N THR A 43 -7.69 7.18 6.75
CA THR A 43 -6.35 7.40 7.31
C THR A 43 -5.43 8.05 6.28
N VAL A 44 -5.43 7.58 5.03
CA VAL A 44 -4.65 8.20 3.95
C VAL A 44 -5.07 9.65 3.74
N CYS A 45 -6.39 9.93 3.68
CA CYS A 45 -6.91 11.29 3.55
C CYS A 45 -6.40 12.21 4.68
N ALA A 46 -6.47 11.75 5.93
CA ALA A 46 -5.99 12.52 7.09
C ALA A 46 -4.47 12.80 7.00
N TRP A 47 -3.68 11.84 6.58
CA TRP A 47 -2.23 12.00 6.42
C TRP A 47 -1.87 12.92 5.25
N VAL A 48 -2.55 12.82 4.11
CA VAL A 48 -2.37 13.76 2.98
C VAL A 48 -2.69 15.18 3.44
N THR A 49 -3.82 15.38 4.12
CA THR A 49 -4.22 16.69 4.63
C THR A 49 -3.20 17.27 5.60
N LYS A 50 -2.70 16.46 6.54
CA LYS A 50 -1.69 16.85 7.52
C LYS A 50 -0.39 17.31 6.89
N HIS A 51 0.05 16.65 5.81
CA HIS A 51 1.37 16.88 5.21
C HIS A 51 1.35 17.78 3.97
N ARG A 52 0.18 18.18 3.50
CA ARG A 52 0.03 18.98 2.27
C ARG A 52 0.82 20.29 2.28
N ASN A 53 0.90 20.95 3.43
CA ASN A 53 1.59 22.23 3.53
C ASN A 53 3.10 22.10 3.75
N SER A 54 3.58 20.93 4.10
CA SER A 54 5.00 20.67 4.38
C SER A 54 5.75 19.96 3.26
N HIS A 55 5.02 19.44 2.26
CA HIS A 55 5.60 18.69 1.13
C HIS A 55 5.01 19.17 -0.19
N GLN A 56 5.88 19.48 -1.12
CA GLN A 56 5.49 19.95 -2.46
C GLN A 56 4.71 18.87 -3.23
N ASN A 57 5.13 17.62 -3.10
CA ASN A 57 4.47 16.49 -3.74
C ASN A 57 4.23 15.37 -2.73
N ILE A 58 3.07 14.75 -2.80
CA ILE A 58 2.70 13.56 -2.03
C ILE A 58 2.32 12.45 -3.00
N PHE A 59 2.82 11.26 -2.74
CA PHE A 59 2.51 10.06 -3.51
C PHE A 59 2.08 8.93 -2.56
N VAL A 60 0.99 8.25 -2.90
CA VAL A 60 0.42 7.18 -2.08
C VAL A 60 0.87 5.82 -2.61
N VAL A 61 1.68 5.11 -1.83
CA VAL A 61 2.20 3.77 -2.12
C VAL A 61 1.25 2.73 -1.53
N TYR A 62 0.04 2.73 -2.07
CA TYR A 62 -1.03 1.77 -1.82
C TYR A 62 -1.64 1.34 -3.13
N ALA A 63 -2.20 0.13 -3.16
CA ALA A 63 -3.15 -0.32 -4.17
C ALA A 63 -4.57 -0.17 -3.64
N ASP A 64 -5.58 -0.71 -4.34
CA ASP A 64 -6.97 -0.70 -3.87
C ASP A 64 -7.13 -1.36 -2.50
N CYS A 65 -6.48 -2.51 -2.28
CA CYS A 65 -6.44 -3.20 -0.99
C CYS A 65 -7.81 -3.40 -0.32
N GLY A 66 -8.84 -3.67 -1.11
CA GLY A 66 -10.21 -3.92 -0.63
C GLY A 66 -11.03 -2.65 -0.33
N THR A 67 -10.57 -1.47 -0.75
CA THR A 67 -11.34 -0.22 -0.59
C THR A 67 -12.44 -0.06 -1.62
N GLY A 68 -12.48 -0.93 -2.65
CA GLY A 68 -13.50 -0.89 -3.71
C GLY A 68 -13.44 0.39 -4.55
N GLY A 69 -12.24 0.88 -4.85
CA GLY A 69 -11.98 2.08 -5.64
C GLY A 69 -12.08 3.39 -4.85
N ARG A 70 -12.56 3.37 -3.61
CA ARG A 70 -12.74 4.60 -2.80
C ARG A 70 -11.40 5.31 -2.53
N LEU A 71 -10.32 4.56 -2.31
CA LEU A 71 -9.01 5.15 -2.10
C LEU A 71 -8.54 5.90 -3.35
N GLN A 72 -8.69 5.30 -4.53
CA GLN A 72 -8.34 5.96 -5.81
C GLN A 72 -9.14 7.25 -6.00
N THR A 73 -10.47 7.17 -5.86
CA THR A 73 -11.34 8.36 -5.99
C THR A 73 -10.92 9.46 -5.02
N THR A 74 -10.65 9.12 -3.76
CA THR A 74 -10.19 10.11 -2.76
C THR A 74 -8.84 10.73 -3.13
N CYS A 75 -7.89 9.93 -3.61
CA CYS A 75 -6.60 10.45 -4.06
C CYS A 75 -6.76 11.40 -5.25
N ASP A 76 -7.62 11.05 -6.22
CA ASP A 76 -7.91 11.88 -7.39
C ASP A 76 -8.54 13.22 -6.98
N ASP A 77 -9.56 13.19 -6.10
CA ASP A 77 -10.21 14.39 -5.55
C ASP A 77 -9.22 15.30 -4.80
N MET A 78 -8.25 14.71 -4.14
CA MET A 78 -7.20 15.45 -3.43
C MET A 78 -6.03 15.88 -4.34
N GLY A 79 -6.01 15.49 -5.61
CA GLY A 79 -4.92 15.77 -6.54
C GLY A 79 -3.63 15.04 -6.18
N VAL A 80 -3.72 13.87 -5.57
CA VAL A 80 -2.58 13.04 -5.15
C VAL A 80 -2.55 11.76 -5.98
N LYS A 81 -1.37 11.39 -6.47
CA LYS A 81 -1.21 10.16 -7.24
C LYS A 81 -1.02 8.95 -6.32
N MET A 82 -1.55 7.81 -6.74
CA MET A 82 -1.29 6.51 -6.13
C MET A 82 -0.91 5.45 -7.16
N ILE A 83 -0.43 4.30 -6.69
CA ILE A 83 -0.11 3.17 -7.57
C ILE A 83 -1.41 2.44 -7.93
N ALA A 84 -1.60 2.18 -9.23
CA ALA A 84 -2.73 1.38 -9.69
C ALA A 84 -2.48 -0.12 -9.45
N GLY A 85 -3.48 -0.82 -8.92
CA GLY A 85 -3.44 -2.26 -8.71
C GLY A 85 -4.52 -2.74 -7.73
N PRO A 86 -4.86 -4.03 -7.75
CA PRO A 86 -5.90 -4.57 -6.86
C PRO A 86 -5.45 -4.65 -5.41
N HIS A 87 -4.19 -5.00 -5.17
CA HIS A 87 -3.56 -4.99 -3.85
C HIS A 87 -2.03 -4.90 -3.94
N CYS A 88 -1.38 -4.65 -2.79
CA CYS A 88 0.06 -4.36 -2.76
C CYS A 88 0.95 -5.50 -3.27
N TYR A 89 0.49 -6.76 -3.24
CA TYR A 89 1.25 -7.89 -3.78
C TYR A 89 1.48 -7.82 -5.28
N SER A 90 0.59 -7.16 -6.03
CA SER A 90 0.77 -6.93 -7.46
C SER A 90 2.03 -6.13 -7.79
N PHE A 91 2.60 -5.41 -6.82
CA PHE A 91 3.81 -4.62 -7.03
C PHE A 91 5.08 -5.47 -7.11
N TYR A 92 5.08 -6.68 -6.53
CA TYR A 92 6.24 -7.59 -6.57
C TYR A 92 6.44 -8.22 -7.94
N GLU A 93 5.35 -8.48 -8.66
CA GLU A 93 5.38 -9.14 -9.97
C GLU A 93 5.18 -8.18 -11.13
N GLY A 94 4.69 -6.97 -10.84
CA GLY A 94 4.17 -6.04 -11.81
C GLY A 94 2.69 -6.30 -12.12
N LYS A 95 1.95 -5.21 -12.32
CA LYS A 95 0.49 -5.23 -12.45
C LYS A 95 -0.02 -6.17 -13.53
N ASP A 96 0.59 -6.13 -14.71
CA ASP A 96 0.07 -6.87 -15.88
C ASP A 96 0.23 -8.37 -15.67
N ARG A 97 1.42 -8.81 -15.26
CA ARG A 97 1.69 -10.22 -14.95
C ARG A 97 0.79 -10.73 -13.81
N PHE A 98 0.65 -9.95 -12.75
CA PHE A 98 -0.22 -10.30 -11.64
C PHE A 98 -1.68 -10.48 -12.07
N CYS A 99 -2.22 -9.58 -12.92
CA CYS A 99 -3.58 -9.69 -13.42
C CYS A 99 -3.78 -10.93 -14.30
N ASP A 100 -2.81 -11.26 -15.15
CA ASP A 100 -2.87 -12.44 -16.01
C ASP A 100 -2.83 -13.74 -15.20
N GLU A 101 -1.95 -13.82 -14.19
CA GLU A 101 -1.85 -15.00 -13.32
C GLU A 101 -3.10 -15.14 -12.44
N TYR A 102 -3.60 -14.03 -11.86
CA TYR A 102 -4.80 -14.04 -11.04
C TYR A 102 -6.07 -14.44 -11.79
N ALA A 103 -6.17 -14.10 -13.08
CA ALA A 103 -7.28 -14.52 -13.92
C ALA A 103 -7.31 -16.05 -14.16
N ASN A 104 -6.14 -16.69 -14.08
CA ASN A 104 -5.99 -18.14 -14.34
C ASN A 104 -5.95 -18.97 -13.04
N GLU A 105 -5.49 -18.40 -11.92
CA GLU A 105 -5.33 -19.09 -10.64
C GLU A 105 -5.89 -18.26 -9.48
N THR A 106 -7.10 -18.60 -9.03
CA THR A 106 -7.77 -17.90 -7.91
C THR A 106 -7.39 -18.44 -6.52
N THR A 107 -6.58 -19.51 -6.46
CA THR A 107 -6.23 -20.21 -5.21
C THR A 107 -4.82 -19.90 -4.70
N THR A 108 -4.14 -18.91 -5.26
CA THR A 108 -2.77 -18.55 -4.86
C THR A 108 -2.77 -17.84 -3.51
N PHE A 109 -1.94 -18.33 -2.59
CA PHE A 109 -1.66 -17.68 -1.32
C PHE A 109 -0.30 -16.97 -1.40
N TYR A 110 -0.31 -15.64 -1.24
CA TYR A 110 0.91 -14.83 -1.32
C TYR A 110 1.61 -14.76 0.04
N LEU A 111 2.89 -15.14 0.07
CA LEU A 111 3.74 -15.00 1.24
C LEU A 111 4.86 -14.01 0.95
N THR A 112 4.81 -12.87 1.62
CA THR A 112 5.91 -11.90 1.67
C THR A 112 6.67 -12.05 2.98
N ASP A 113 7.90 -11.52 3.05
CA ASP A 113 8.68 -11.44 4.29
C ASP A 113 7.86 -10.83 5.44
N PHE A 114 7.06 -9.82 5.14
CA PHE A 114 6.19 -9.18 6.10
C PHE A 114 5.14 -10.16 6.64
N LEU A 115 4.42 -10.86 5.76
CA LEU A 115 3.38 -11.82 6.16
C LEU A 115 3.94 -13.00 6.95
N VAL A 116 5.10 -13.52 6.56
CA VAL A 116 5.76 -14.61 7.31
C VAL A 116 6.06 -14.18 8.75
N ARG A 117 6.57 -12.95 8.96
CA ARG A 117 6.85 -12.42 10.30
C ARG A 117 5.61 -12.07 11.11
N GLN A 118 4.51 -11.81 10.44
CA GLN A 118 3.25 -11.38 11.04
C GLN A 118 2.13 -12.42 10.87
N LEU A 119 2.49 -13.68 10.61
CA LEU A 119 1.55 -14.74 10.30
C LEU A 119 0.47 -14.90 11.38
N ASP A 120 0.85 -14.83 12.65
CA ASP A 120 -0.08 -14.89 13.77
C ASP A 120 -1.11 -13.76 13.73
N THR A 121 -0.66 -12.54 13.41
CA THR A 121 -1.50 -11.33 13.46
C THR A 121 -2.47 -11.26 12.29
N PHE A 122 -2.02 -11.65 11.08
CA PHE A 122 -2.80 -11.48 9.86
C PHE A 122 -3.51 -12.74 9.38
N PHE A 123 -3.08 -13.91 9.85
CA PHE A 123 -3.63 -15.18 9.42
C PHE A 123 -4.32 -15.92 10.58
N TRP A 124 -3.58 -16.30 11.62
CA TRP A 124 -4.13 -17.14 12.68
C TRP A 124 -5.16 -16.44 13.57
N LYS A 125 -4.87 -15.22 14.05
CA LYS A 125 -5.81 -14.49 14.91
C LYS A 125 -7.15 -14.16 14.25
N PRO A 126 -7.21 -13.72 12.99
CA PRO A 126 -8.48 -13.50 12.31
C PRO A 126 -9.29 -14.77 12.03
N MET A 127 -8.63 -15.92 11.96
CA MET A 127 -9.31 -17.21 11.74
C MET A 127 -9.86 -17.85 13.02
N GLY A 128 -9.52 -17.32 14.19
CA GLY A 128 -9.99 -17.81 15.49
C GLY A 128 -9.07 -18.85 16.09
#